data_224ff194325b9dbcda03fd4db251b64d
#
_entry.id   224ff194325b9dbcda03fd4db251b64d
#
_cell.length_a   1.000
_cell.length_b   1.000
_cell.length_c   1.000
_cell.angle_alpha   90.00
_cell.angle_beta   90.00
_cell.angle_gamma   90.00
#
_symmetry.space_group_name_H-M   'P 1'
#
loop_
_entity.id
_entity.type
_entity.pdbx_description
1 polymer ?
#
loop_
_entity_poly.entity_id
_entity_poly.type
_entity_poly.pdbx_seq_one_letter_code
_entity_poly.pdbx_strand_id
1 'polypeptide(L)'
;MDGFATTYPAAAMNHTPDLLNHPALRPYKDSICATARPCAEITLLPATHLTIWQSKLGGQPYWPKDMEYPRNAKGRPLHLLAQINFAETPPLPDFPEEGILQFYIACNTGIQDMWGMNLDDPARPDGFRVIYHPAPLLEAAGLNHDFGFLNDQPKPESKSWFRRLFAPSEIQFQMPFTSPCAMRFDLQQKFASLDEPGLKFTGQGVPDIDNSIGPNTAIAVLREEFSETFNETLDWSGHRLGGYCNSVQEDMRGDKYRDYALLLQIDSDRENGVMWGDLGVCRFFIRPHDLRRRDFSKVFYEWQCG
;
A
#
# COMPACT_ATOMS: atom_id res chain seq x y z
N MET A 1 0.96 -22.70 -25.19
CA MET A 1 -0.34 -22.28 -24.63
C MET A 1 -0.75 -23.36 -23.66
N ASP A 2 -0.29 -23.29 -22.43
CA ASP A 2 -0.76 -24.19 -21.38
C ASP A 2 -0.90 -23.36 -20.12
N GLY A 3 -2.17 -23.02 -19.85
CA GLY A 3 -2.56 -22.31 -18.64
C GLY A 3 -2.46 -23.26 -17.45
N PHE A 4 -1.44 -23.10 -16.63
CA PHE A 4 -1.41 -23.72 -15.31
C PHE A 4 -2.42 -22.98 -14.42
N ALA A 5 -3.62 -23.56 -14.29
CA ALA A 5 -4.55 -23.21 -13.22
C ALA A 5 -3.94 -23.70 -11.91
N THR A 6 -3.33 -22.80 -11.15
CA THR A 6 -2.88 -23.09 -9.79
C THR A 6 -4.13 -23.24 -8.93
N THR A 7 -4.51 -24.47 -8.60
CA THR A 7 -5.61 -24.77 -7.67
C THR A 7 -5.14 -24.42 -6.25
N TYR A 8 -5.63 -23.30 -5.72
CA TYR A 8 -5.45 -22.94 -4.33
C TYR A 8 -6.22 -23.89 -3.39
N PRO A 9 -5.72 -24.19 -2.18
CA PRO A 9 -6.44 -25.05 -1.26
C PRO A 9 -7.79 -24.41 -0.88
N ALA A 10 -8.86 -25.20 -1.02
CA ALA A 10 -10.25 -24.81 -0.82
C ALA A 10 -10.59 -24.26 0.60
N ALA A 11 -9.65 -24.29 1.53
CA ALA A 11 -9.85 -23.83 2.90
C ALA A 11 -9.98 -22.30 3.05
N ALA A 12 -9.48 -21.50 2.06
CA ALA A 12 -9.64 -20.05 2.05
C ALA A 12 -10.96 -19.59 1.38
N MET A 13 -11.75 -20.49 0.83
CA MET A 13 -12.95 -20.19 0.04
C MET A 13 -14.24 -19.97 0.86
N ASN A 14 -14.23 -20.04 2.20
CA ASN A 14 -15.44 -20.17 2.99
C ASN A 14 -16.09 -18.86 3.49
N HIS A 15 -15.64 -17.71 3.06
CA HIS A 15 -16.37 -16.46 3.25
C HIS A 15 -16.69 -15.79 1.92
N THR A 16 -17.60 -16.41 1.15
CA THR A 16 -18.44 -15.60 0.27
C THR A 16 -19.32 -14.80 1.25
N PRO A 17 -19.13 -13.48 1.38
CA PRO A 17 -19.92 -12.72 2.33
C PRO A 17 -21.40 -13.00 2.13
N ASP A 18 -22.21 -13.06 3.20
CA ASP A 18 -23.69 -13.12 3.12
C ASP A 18 -24.31 -12.04 2.22
N LEU A 19 -23.50 -11.13 1.82
CA LEU A 19 -23.71 -9.98 0.98
C LEU A 19 -24.06 -10.28 -0.46
N LEU A 20 -23.45 -11.29 -1.05
CA LEU A 20 -23.82 -11.70 -2.41
C LEU A 20 -25.23 -12.31 -2.44
N ASN A 21 -25.88 -12.44 -1.28
CA ASN A 21 -27.28 -12.73 -1.13
C ASN A 21 -28.17 -11.45 -1.13
N HIS A 22 -27.58 -10.25 -1.01
CA HIS A 22 -28.35 -9.00 -1.10
C HIS A 22 -29.04 -8.89 -2.46
N PRO A 23 -30.36 -8.53 -2.51
CA PRO A 23 -31.13 -8.48 -3.77
C PRO A 23 -30.47 -7.65 -4.88
N ALA A 24 -29.85 -6.52 -4.53
CA ALA A 24 -29.15 -5.65 -5.49
C ALA A 24 -27.87 -6.27 -6.06
N LEU A 25 -27.12 -7.07 -5.26
CA LEU A 25 -25.85 -7.68 -5.66
C LEU A 25 -26.03 -9.06 -6.27
N ARG A 26 -27.13 -9.75 -5.94
CA ARG A 26 -27.42 -11.11 -6.39
C ARG A 26 -27.32 -11.31 -7.89
N PRO A 27 -27.82 -10.40 -8.75
CA PRO A 27 -27.69 -10.55 -10.21
C PRO A 27 -26.24 -10.53 -10.70
N TYR A 28 -25.31 -9.96 -9.94
CA TYR A 28 -23.90 -9.77 -10.29
C TYR A 28 -22.98 -10.75 -9.54
N LYS A 29 -23.54 -11.65 -8.73
CA LYS A 29 -22.78 -12.55 -7.84
C LYS A 29 -21.63 -13.25 -8.52
N ASP A 30 -21.89 -13.90 -9.66
CA ASP A 30 -20.88 -14.69 -10.36
C ASP A 30 -19.74 -13.77 -10.88
N SER A 31 -20.10 -12.59 -11.39
CA SER A 31 -19.16 -11.61 -11.88
C SER A 31 -18.31 -10.99 -10.75
N ILE A 32 -18.92 -10.70 -9.59
CA ILE A 32 -18.20 -10.24 -8.40
C ILE A 32 -17.25 -11.32 -7.90
N CYS A 33 -17.74 -12.55 -7.75
CA CYS A 33 -16.92 -13.68 -7.31
C CYS A 33 -15.74 -13.97 -8.24
N ALA A 34 -15.90 -13.76 -9.54
CA ALA A 34 -14.83 -13.93 -10.52
C ALA A 34 -13.68 -12.92 -10.34
N THR A 35 -13.89 -11.82 -9.64
CA THR A 35 -12.85 -10.83 -9.33
C THR A 35 -12.02 -11.19 -8.10
N ALA A 36 -12.37 -12.22 -7.34
CA ALA A 36 -11.71 -12.57 -6.09
C ALA A 36 -10.19 -12.68 -6.24
N ARG A 37 -9.45 -11.98 -5.41
CA ARG A 37 -7.98 -12.05 -5.32
C ARG A 37 -7.55 -12.28 -3.88
N PRO A 38 -6.59 -13.20 -3.63
CA PRO A 38 -6.01 -13.36 -2.31
C PRO A 38 -5.19 -12.14 -1.93
N CYS A 39 -5.20 -11.82 -0.65
CA CYS A 39 -4.34 -10.81 -0.03
C CYS A 39 -3.90 -11.29 1.36
N ALA A 40 -2.81 -10.72 1.86
CA ALA A 40 -2.45 -10.85 3.27
C ALA A 40 -2.90 -9.59 4.00
N GLU A 41 -3.99 -9.69 4.76
CA GLU A 41 -4.41 -8.65 5.69
C GLU A 41 -3.37 -8.49 6.78
N ILE A 42 -3.05 -7.24 7.13
CA ILE A 42 -2.04 -6.90 8.12
C ILE A 42 -2.72 -6.33 9.35
N THR A 43 -2.50 -6.96 10.50
CA THR A 43 -2.85 -6.41 11.81
C THR A 43 -1.59 -5.78 12.40
N LEU A 44 -1.65 -4.51 12.77
CA LEU A 44 -0.59 -3.83 13.52
C LEU A 44 -0.69 -4.20 14.99
N LEU A 45 0.44 -4.53 15.58
CA LEU A 45 0.55 -4.92 16.99
C LEU A 45 1.57 -4.00 17.66
N PRO A 46 1.16 -3.17 18.66
CA PRO A 46 2.10 -2.39 19.44
C PRO A 46 3.18 -3.28 20.03
N ALA A 47 4.44 -2.92 19.87
CA ALA A 47 5.56 -3.74 20.32
C ALA A 47 6.64 -2.88 20.98
N THR A 48 7.13 -3.34 22.13
CA THR A 48 8.25 -2.70 22.84
C THR A 48 9.62 -3.09 22.29
N HIS A 49 9.69 -4.26 21.64
CA HIS A 49 10.89 -4.79 21.02
C HIS A 49 10.58 -5.34 19.63
N LEU A 50 11.29 -4.85 18.64
CA LEU A 50 11.21 -5.30 17.25
C LEU A 50 12.56 -5.84 16.83
N THR A 51 12.59 -7.05 16.30
CA THR A 51 13.83 -7.60 15.73
C THR A 51 14.16 -6.91 14.41
N ILE A 52 15.43 -6.99 14.00
CA ILE A 52 15.86 -6.39 12.73
C ILE A 52 15.17 -7.08 11.53
N TRP A 53 14.92 -8.38 11.62
CA TRP A 53 14.41 -9.20 10.50
C TRP A 53 12.90 -9.23 10.35
N GLN A 54 12.13 -9.02 11.43
CA GLN A 54 10.68 -9.20 11.40
C GLN A 54 9.95 -8.16 10.55
N SER A 55 8.75 -8.52 10.16
CA SER A 55 7.79 -7.60 9.53
C SER A 55 7.32 -6.55 10.52
N LYS A 56 7.32 -5.28 10.08
CA LYS A 56 7.02 -4.15 10.96
C LYS A 56 6.66 -2.88 10.19
N LEU A 57 5.92 -2.02 10.85
CA LEU A 57 5.76 -0.61 10.50
C LEU A 57 6.85 0.18 11.23
N GLY A 58 7.67 0.92 10.52
CA GLY A 58 8.73 1.73 11.11
C GLY A 58 9.82 0.95 11.84
N GLY A 59 10.48 1.61 12.79
CA GLY A 59 11.58 1.04 13.56
C GLY A 59 12.90 0.95 12.79
N GLN A 60 13.86 0.20 13.34
CA GLN A 60 15.16 0.00 12.68
C GLN A 60 15.02 -1.00 11.52
N PRO A 61 15.46 -0.63 10.30
CA PRO A 61 15.42 -1.54 9.17
C PRO A 61 16.45 -2.67 9.28
N TYR A 62 16.17 -3.80 8.63
CA TYR A 62 17.22 -4.70 8.20
C TYR A 62 18.13 -3.97 7.21
N TRP A 63 19.43 -3.87 7.46
CA TRP A 63 20.36 -3.18 6.55
C TRP A 63 21.76 -3.75 6.61
N PRO A 64 22.25 -4.40 5.51
CA PRO A 64 23.65 -4.84 5.40
C PRO A 64 24.63 -3.67 5.47
N LYS A 65 25.79 -3.86 6.13
CA LYS A 65 26.81 -2.82 6.30
C LYS A 65 27.45 -2.34 4.99
N ASP A 66 27.49 -3.20 4.00
CA ASP A 66 28.11 -2.97 2.69
C ASP A 66 27.16 -2.32 1.67
N MET A 67 25.90 -2.07 2.06
CA MET A 67 24.93 -1.39 1.21
C MET A 67 24.81 0.09 1.53
N GLU A 68 24.75 0.90 0.47
CA GLU A 68 24.47 2.33 0.61
C GLU A 68 23.00 2.55 1.03
N TYR A 69 22.81 3.36 2.09
CA TYR A 69 21.48 3.63 2.63
C TYR A 69 20.64 4.50 1.68
N PRO A 70 19.32 4.22 1.48
CA PRO A 70 18.49 4.90 0.51
C PRO A 70 18.33 6.39 0.84
N ARG A 71 18.52 7.22 -0.19
CA ARG A 71 18.40 8.67 -0.12
C ARG A 71 17.45 9.18 -1.18
N ASN A 72 16.80 10.32 -0.89
CA ASN A 72 15.98 11.03 -1.86
C ASN A 72 16.89 11.76 -2.89
N ALA A 73 16.27 12.39 -3.90
CA ALA A 73 16.98 13.14 -4.94
C ALA A 73 17.81 14.34 -4.40
N LYS A 74 17.55 14.80 -3.16
CA LYS A 74 18.29 15.86 -2.46
C LYS A 74 19.40 15.30 -1.56
N GLY A 75 19.70 14.01 -1.62
CA GLY A 75 20.71 13.33 -0.80
C GLY A 75 20.33 13.11 0.66
N ARG A 76 19.09 13.37 1.07
CA ARG A 76 18.60 13.14 2.43
C ARG A 76 18.20 11.68 2.61
N PRO A 77 18.52 11.05 3.76
CA PRO A 77 18.11 9.67 3.99
C PRO A 77 16.58 9.53 4.01
N LEU A 78 16.10 8.44 3.47
CA LEU A 78 14.71 8.03 3.55
C LEU A 78 14.45 7.28 4.85
N HIS A 79 13.20 7.22 5.28
CA HIS A 79 12.80 6.55 6.52
C HIS A 79 12.01 5.30 6.21
N LEU A 80 12.23 4.24 6.99
CA LEU A 80 11.48 3.00 6.85
C LEU A 80 10.00 3.26 7.17
N LEU A 81 9.13 3.07 6.18
CA LEU A 81 7.69 3.00 6.38
C LEU A 81 7.30 1.59 6.83
N ALA A 82 7.64 0.59 6.04
CA ALA A 82 7.29 -0.78 6.30
C ALA A 82 8.39 -1.75 5.86
N GLN A 83 8.52 -2.85 6.58
CA GLN A 83 9.36 -3.98 6.25
C GLN A 83 8.52 -5.25 6.30
N ILE A 84 8.59 -6.05 5.26
CA ILE A 84 7.88 -7.31 5.12
C ILE A 84 8.91 -8.44 5.00
N ASN A 85 8.91 -9.36 5.94
CA ASN A 85 9.65 -10.62 5.83
C ASN A 85 8.68 -11.68 5.28
N PHE A 86 8.93 -12.15 4.08
CA PHE A 86 8.02 -13.10 3.42
C PHE A 86 7.96 -14.47 4.11
N ALA A 87 8.91 -14.82 4.95
CA ALA A 87 8.81 -16.00 5.80
C ALA A 87 7.69 -15.92 6.85
N GLU A 88 7.15 -14.72 7.12
CA GLU A 88 6.08 -14.46 8.08
C GLU A 88 4.71 -14.26 7.38
N THR A 89 4.68 -14.22 6.04
CA THR A 89 3.44 -13.98 5.28
C THR A 89 2.84 -15.29 4.75
N PRO A 90 1.51 -15.37 4.60
CA PRO A 90 0.93 -16.44 3.81
C PRO A 90 1.41 -16.33 2.35
N PRO A 91 1.49 -17.45 1.61
CA PRO A 91 1.86 -17.41 0.21
C PRO A 91 0.81 -16.65 -0.60
N LEU A 92 1.27 -15.71 -1.43
CA LEU A 92 0.44 -14.92 -2.33
C LEU A 92 0.90 -15.10 -3.78
N PRO A 93 -0.04 -15.10 -4.76
CA PRO A 93 0.32 -15.16 -6.17
C PRO A 93 1.30 -14.06 -6.56
N ASP A 94 2.30 -14.43 -7.33
CA ASP A 94 3.33 -13.53 -7.87
C ASP A 94 4.27 -12.90 -6.82
N PHE A 95 3.95 -12.94 -5.53
CA PHE A 95 4.81 -12.43 -4.47
C PHE A 95 6.01 -13.35 -4.20
N PRO A 96 7.12 -12.84 -3.60
CA PRO A 96 8.17 -13.69 -3.06
C PRO A 96 7.64 -14.61 -1.96
N GLU A 97 8.25 -15.79 -1.81
CA GLU A 97 7.99 -16.69 -0.67
C GLU A 97 9.03 -16.55 0.45
N GLU A 98 10.14 -15.84 0.18
CA GLU A 98 11.25 -15.60 1.09
C GLU A 98 11.83 -14.20 0.88
N GLY A 99 12.76 -13.80 1.73
CA GLY A 99 13.42 -12.50 1.63
C GLY A 99 12.69 -11.39 2.39
N ILE A 100 13.27 -10.20 2.34
CA ILE A 100 12.74 -9.00 3.01
C ILE A 100 12.49 -7.91 1.98
N LEU A 101 11.27 -7.38 1.94
CA LEU A 101 10.87 -6.24 1.14
C LEU A 101 10.68 -5.03 2.04
N GLN A 102 11.30 -3.91 1.68
CA GLN A 102 11.28 -2.68 2.47
C GLN A 102 10.73 -1.52 1.66
N PHE A 103 9.92 -0.69 2.32
CA PHE A 103 9.32 0.51 1.78
C PHE A 103 9.84 1.71 2.56
N TYR A 104 10.47 2.64 1.85
CA TYR A 104 11.04 3.86 2.41
C TYR A 104 10.37 5.08 1.84
N ILE A 105 10.14 6.10 2.67
CA ILE A 105 9.53 7.38 2.28
C ILE A 105 10.34 8.56 2.83
N ALA A 106 10.19 9.72 2.20
CA ALA A 106 10.75 10.97 2.71
C ALA A 106 9.85 11.54 3.80
N CYS A 107 10.42 11.89 4.95
CA CYS A 107 9.67 12.42 6.11
C CYS A 107 10.23 13.76 6.61
N ASN A 108 11.05 14.42 5.80
CA ASN A 108 11.82 15.58 6.26
C ASN A 108 11.03 16.89 6.33
N THR A 109 9.87 16.96 5.70
CA THR A 109 9.05 18.18 5.61
C THR A 109 7.56 17.91 5.79
N GLY A 110 7.21 16.70 6.25
CA GLY A 110 5.83 16.31 6.47
C GLY A 110 4.97 16.46 5.19
N ILE A 111 3.80 17.03 5.38
CA ILE A 111 2.80 17.20 4.30
C ILE A 111 3.32 18.06 3.13
N GLN A 112 4.31 18.94 3.36
CA GLN A 112 4.87 19.80 2.29
C GLN A 112 5.67 19.00 1.25
N ASP A 113 6.33 17.90 1.66
CA ASP A 113 7.00 16.98 0.74
C ASP A 113 6.08 15.79 0.38
N MET A 114 4.80 15.84 0.75
CA MET A 114 3.81 14.78 0.46
C MET A 114 4.34 13.39 0.85
N TRP A 115 5.12 13.28 1.94
CA TRP A 115 5.85 12.07 2.31
C TRP A 115 6.59 11.40 1.16
N GLY A 116 7.13 12.21 0.25
CA GLY A 116 7.92 11.75 -0.89
C GLY A 116 7.12 11.35 -2.12
N MET A 117 5.80 11.53 -2.13
CA MET A 117 4.97 11.34 -3.32
C MET A 117 5.30 12.40 -4.37
N ASN A 118 5.37 11.99 -5.63
CA ASN A 118 5.52 12.87 -6.76
C ASN A 118 4.19 12.95 -7.52
N LEU A 119 3.56 14.14 -7.51
CA LEU A 119 2.26 14.34 -8.15
C LEU A 119 2.33 14.31 -9.68
N ASP A 120 3.47 14.69 -10.29
CA ASP A 120 3.63 14.69 -11.73
C ASP A 120 3.87 13.29 -12.29
N ASP A 121 4.59 12.45 -11.53
CA ASP A 121 4.89 11.06 -11.89
C ASP A 121 5.07 10.21 -10.63
N PRO A 122 4.00 9.59 -10.10
CA PRO A 122 4.04 8.77 -8.89
C PRO A 122 4.95 7.54 -8.96
N ALA A 123 5.41 7.14 -10.16
CA ALA A 123 6.39 6.07 -10.31
C ALA A 123 7.85 6.58 -10.30
N ARG A 124 8.07 7.91 -10.24
CA ARG A 124 9.40 8.48 -10.14
C ARG A 124 9.91 8.44 -8.70
N PRO A 125 10.97 7.67 -8.41
CA PRO A 125 11.40 7.38 -7.05
C PRO A 125 12.23 8.51 -6.41
N ASP A 126 11.76 9.77 -6.52
CA ASP A 126 12.47 10.94 -5.99
C ASP A 126 12.43 10.99 -4.44
N GLY A 127 11.33 10.60 -3.85
CA GLY A 127 11.09 10.67 -2.41
C GLY A 127 10.70 9.35 -1.76
N PHE A 128 10.78 8.24 -2.47
CA PHE A 128 10.54 6.91 -1.91
C PHE A 128 11.51 5.88 -2.50
N ARG A 129 11.59 4.69 -1.88
CA ARG A 129 12.29 3.50 -2.43
C ARG A 129 11.57 2.25 -1.97
N VAL A 130 11.59 1.24 -2.86
CA VAL A 130 11.22 -0.13 -2.50
C VAL A 130 12.44 -1.01 -2.76
N ILE A 131 12.90 -1.74 -1.74
CA ILE A 131 14.14 -2.50 -1.79
C ILE A 131 13.86 -3.93 -1.36
N TYR A 132 14.27 -4.88 -2.18
CA TYR A 132 14.12 -6.29 -1.91
C TYR A 132 15.47 -6.97 -1.64
N HIS A 133 15.53 -7.68 -0.52
CA HIS A 133 16.67 -8.49 -0.11
C HIS A 133 16.30 -9.98 -0.25
N PRO A 134 16.69 -10.66 -1.34
CA PRO A 134 16.23 -12.03 -1.62
C PRO A 134 16.82 -13.05 -0.65
N ALA A 135 18.01 -12.80 -0.13
CA ALA A 135 18.73 -13.69 0.79
C ALA A 135 19.25 -12.87 1.98
N PRO A 136 18.40 -12.57 2.99
CA PRO A 136 18.82 -11.74 4.09
C PRO A 136 19.89 -12.44 4.95
N LEU A 137 20.89 -11.66 5.38
CA LEU A 137 21.91 -12.12 6.32
C LEU A 137 21.26 -12.45 7.66
N LEU A 138 21.53 -13.64 8.18
CA LEU A 138 21.03 -14.09 9.48
C LEU A 138 21.93 -13.67 10.64
N GLU A 139 23.20 -13.30 10.34
CA GLU A 139 24.16 -12.86 11.34
C GLU A 139 24.09 -11.35 11.55
N ALA A 140 23.79 -10.93 12.77
CA ALA A 140 23.70 -9.52 13.16
C ALA A 140 25.01 -8.76 12.94
N ALA A 141 26.17 -9.44 13.01
CA ALA A 141 27.48 -8.81 12.83
C ALA A 141 27.67 -8.17 11.44
N GLY A 142 26.98 -8.66 10.40
CA GLY A 142 26.99 -8.10 9.05
C GLY A 142 26.02 -6.94 8.85
N LEU A 143 25.20 -6.62 9.86
CA LEU A 143 24.16 -5.60 9.75
C LEU A 143 24.58 -4.27 10.40
N ASN A 144 24.04 -3.18 9.89
CA ASN A 144 24.13 -1.88 10.51
C ASN A 144 23.16 -1.81 11.71
N HIS A 145 23.64 -1.27 12.83
CA HIS A 145 22.87 -1.05 14.05
C HIS A 145 22.85 0.43 14.44
N ASP A 146 23.63 1.27 13.76
CA ASP A 146 23.67 2.72 14.01
C ASP A 146 22.91 3.45 12.90
N PHE A 147 21.73 3.91 13.25
CA PHE A 147 20.88 4.74 12.41
C PHE A 147 20.74 6.16 12.96
N GLY A 148 21.68 6.63 13.78
CA GLY A 148 21.69 7.99 14.35
C GLY A 148 21.62 9.07 13.30
N PHE A 149 22.17 8.82 12.10
CA PHE A 149 22.13 9.74 10.96
C PHE A 149 20.70 10.06 10.45
N LEU A 150 19.71 9.22 10.77
CA LEU A 150 18.30 9.48 10.42
C LEU A 150 17.73 10.66 11.24
N ASN A 151 18.30 10.94 12.41
CA ASN A 151 17.89 12.04 13.27
C ASN A 151 18.61 13.35 12.96
N ASP A 152 19.62 13.31 12.06
CA ASP A 152 20.35 14.51 11.66
C ASP A 152 19.45 15.41 10.82
N GLN A 153 18.70 16.28 11.52
CA GLN A 153 18.01 17.39 10.89
C GLN A 153 19.04 18.27 10.18
N PRO A 154 18.82 18.65 8.92
CA PRO A 154 19.70 19.63 8.28
C PRO A 154 19.69 20.88 9.17
N LYS A 155 20.86 21.22 9.73
CA LYS A 155 21.01 22.52 10.43
C LYS A 155 20.53 23.59 9.46
N PRO A 156 19.59 24.47 9.87
CA PRO A 156 19.17 25.55 9.00
C PRO A 156 20.43 26.29 8.57
N GLU A 157 20.69 26.33 7.26
CA GLU A 157 21.73 27.21 6.73
C GLU A 157 21.52 28.57 7.37
N SER A 158 22.60 29.20 7.88
CA SER A 158 22.55 30.47 8.59
C SER A 158 22.03 31.57 7.67
N LYS A 159 20.72 31.59 7.49
CA LYS A 159 20.04 32.62 6.74
C LYS A 159 19.97 33.85 7.62
N SER A 160 20.41 35.00 7.08
CA SER A 160 20.32 36.35 7.65
C SER A 160 19.08 36.47 8.54
N TRP A 161 19.25 37.08 9.71
CA TRP A 161 18.23 37.33 10.74
C TRP A 161 16.93 37.95 10.18
N PHE A 162 17.00 38.72 9.09
CA PHE A 162 15.83 39.26 8.39
C PHE A 162 14.92 38.17 7.74
N ARG A 163 15.47 37.02 7.34
CA ARG A 163 14.66 35.94 6.80
C ARG A 163 13.98 35.11 7.88
N ARG A 164 14.42 35.16 9.14
CA ARG A 164 13.76 34.48 10.27
C ARG A 164 12.39 35.04 10.60
N LEU A 165 12.14 36.32 10.31
CA LEU A 165 10.83 36.96 10.57
C LEU A 165 9.74 36.55 9.60
N PHE A 166 10.11 35.98 8.44
CA PHE A 166 9.19 35.56 7.39
C PHE A 166 9.42 34.09 6.99
N ALA A 167 10.20 33.34 7.77
CA ALA A 167 10.37 31.92 7.50
C ALA A 167 9.06 31.17 7.85
N PRO A 168 8.52 30.34 6.95
CA PRO A 168 7.49 29.40 7.35
C PRO A 168 8.02 28.53 8.49
N SER A 169 7.13 28.17 9.43
CA SER A 169 7.40 27.35 10.60
C SER A 169 8.40 26.22 10.31
N GLU A 170 9.32 26.01 11.26
CA GLU A 170 10.38 25.00 11.18
C GLU A 170 9.84 23.69 10.57
N ILE A 171 10.55 23.23 9.53
CA ILE A 171 10.30 21.95 8.87
C ILE A 171 10.39 20.87 9.94
N GLN A 172 9.26 20.39 10.43
CA GLN A 172 9.22 19.32 11.43
C GLN A 172 9.30 17.98 10.71
N PHE A 173 10.21 17.12 11.18
CA PHE A 173 10.20 15.71 10.87
C PHE A 173 8.85 15.11 11.31
N GLN A 174 8.14 14.50 10.40
CA GLN A 174 6.85 13.90 10.68
C GLN A 174 6.70 12.59 9.93
N MET A 175 6.64 11.49 10.66
CA MET A 175 6.20 10.19 10.13
C MET A 175 4.67 10.14 10.10
N PRO A 176 4.07 9.35 9.20
CA PRO A 176 2.62 9.10 9.21
C PRO A 176 2.19 8.17 10.35
N PHE A 177 3.03 7.87 11.32
CA PHE A 177 2.73 7.06 12.51
C PHE A 177 3.54 7.55 13.72
N THR A 178 3.02 7.28 14.92
CA THR A 178 3.61 7.75 16.18
C THR A 178 4.64 6.78 16.76
N SER A 179 4.45 5.48 16.55
CA SER A 179 5.30 4.43 17.12
C SER A 179 5.41 3.25 16.17
N PRO A 180 6.56 2.56 16.15
CA PRO A 180 6.70 1.33 15.38
C PRO A 180 5.79 0.21 15.90
N CYS A 181 5.27 -0.63 14.99
CA CYS A 181 4.43 -1.78 15.30
C CYS A 181 4.97 -3.04 14.63
N ALA A 182 4.79 -4.20 15.28
CA ALA A 182 4.92 -5.49 14.61
C ALA A 182 3.73 -5.72 13.66
N MET A 183 3.91 -6.61 12.69
CA MET A 183 2.86 -6.99 11.75
C MET A 183 2.52 -8.47 11.90
N ARG A 184 1.22 -8.77 11.92
CA ARG A 184 0.69 -10.14 11.78
C ARG A 184 -0.11 -10.20 10.48
N PHE A 185 -0.03 -11.34 9.80
CA PHE A 185 -0.65 -11.55 8.50
C PHE A 185 -1.71 -12.64 8.56
N ASP A 186 -2.87 -12.36 7.96
CA ASP A 186 -3.96 -13.33 7.82
C ASP A 186 -4.35 -13.41 6.33
N LEU A 187 -4.39 -14.63 5.76
CA LEU A 187 -4.81 -14.82 4.37
C LEU A 187 -6.30 -14.52 4.23
N GLN A 188 -6.63 -13.63 3.33
CA GLN A 188 -8.01 -13.22 3.01
C GLN A 188 -8.24 -13.21 1.51
N GLN A 189 -9.51 -13.09 1.10
CA GLN A 189 -9.89 -12.78 -0.26
C GLN A 189 -10.61 -11.43 -0.29
N LYS A 190 -10.23 -10.60 -1.25
CA LYS A 190 -10.93 -9.34 -1.55
C LYS A 190 -11.49 -9.38 -2.97
N PHE A 191 -12.62 -8.74 -3.15
CA PHE A 191 -13.23 -8.53 -4.46
C PHE A 191 -12.87 -7.15 -4.99
N ALA A 192 -12.92 -6.95 -6.31
CA ALA A 192 -12.60 -5.68 -6.91
C ALA A 192 -13.56 -4.59 -6.40
N SER A 193 -13.03 -3.39 -6.12
CA SER A 193 -13.85 -2.21 -5.88
C SER A 193 -14.49 -1.72 -7.19
N LEU A 194 -15.50 -0.88 -7.12
CA LEU A 194 -16.11 -0.27 -8.29
C LEU A 194 -15.15 0.66 -9.06
N ASP A 195 -14.10 1.12 -8.39
CA ASP A 195 -13.11 2.02 -8.96
C ASP A 195 -11.93 1.29 -9.61
N GLU A 196 -11.92 -0.07 -9.54
CA GLU A 196 -10.84 -0.84 -10.16
C GLU A 196 -10.80 -0.59 -11.67
N PRO A 197 -9.66 -0.17 -12.26
CA PRO A 197 -9.56 0.18 -13.66
C PRO A 197 -9.94 -0.97 -14.60
N GLY A 198 -10.85 -0.69 -15.55
CA GLY A 198 -11.30 -1.66 -16.54
C GLY A 198 -12.26 -2.72 -16.00
N LEU A 199 -12.79 -2.54 -14.80
CA LEU A 199 -13.77 -3.44 -14.20
C LEU A 199 -15.11 -3.37 -14.93
N LYS A 200 -15.73 -4.54 -15.09
CA LYS A 200 -17.09 -4.69 -15.59
C LYS A 200 -17.77 -5.84 -14.84
N PHE A 201 -18.92 -5.56 -14.23
CA PHE A 201 -19.78 -6.59 -13.65
C PHE A 201 -20.91 -6.93 -14.60
N THR A 202 -21.00 -8.17 -14.99
CA THR A 202 -22.07 -8.68 -15.85
C THR A 202 -23.26 -9.13 -15.01
N GLY A 203 -24.43 -8.56 -15.30
CA GLY A 203 -25.67 -8.85 -14.59
C GLY A 203 -26.51 -9.96 -15.23
N GLN A 204 -27.08 -10.84 -14.42
CA GLN A 204 -28.03 -11.85 -14.87
C GLN A 204 -29.45 -11.27 -14.96
N GLY A 205 -29.91 -10.98 -16.19
CA GLY A 205 -31.23 -10.38 -16.41
C GLY A 205 -31.37 -8.90 -16.05
N VAL A 206 -30.25 -8.24 -15.77
CA VAL A 206 -30.11 -6.80 -15.48
C VAL A 206 -28.97 -6.22 -16.30
N PRO A 207 -28.91 -4.87 -16.50
CA PRO A 207 -27.80 -4.25 -17.22
C PRO A 207 -26.44 -4.52 -16.57
N ASP A 208 -25.38 -4.58 -17.38
CA ASP A 208 -24.01 -4.63 -16.89
C ASP A 208 -23.64 -3.31 -16.20
N ILE A 209 -22.73 -3.39 -15.22
CA ILE A 209 -22.16 -2.23 -14.52
C ILE A 209 -20.68 -2.13 -14.87
N ASP A 210 -20.24 -1.01 -15.40
CA ASP A 210 -18.85 -0.67 -15.65
C ASP A 210 -18.55 0.79 -15.31
N ASN A 211 -17.26 1.15 -15.29
CA ASN A 211 -16.81 2.50 -14.94
C ASN A 211 -17.13 3.57 -16.01
N SER A 212 -17.59 3.17 -17.20
CA SER A 212 -17.92 4.09 -18.31
C SER A 212 -19.32 4.69 -18.21
N ILE A 213 -20.13 4.23 -17.25
CA ILE A 213 -21.54 4.66 -17.12
C ILE A 213 -21.61 6.05 -16.50
N GLY A 214 -21.99 7.02 -17.30
CA GLY A 214 -22.15 8.42 -16.86
C GLY A 214 -23.34 8.64 -15.90
N PRO A 215 -23.37 9.77 -15.16
CA PRO A 215 -24.27 10.01 -14.01
C PRO A 215 -25.76 10.19 -14.33
N ASN A 216 -26.18 10.26 -15.59
CA ASN A 216 -27.54 10.64 -15.98
C ASN A 216 -28.38 9.56 -16.67
N THR A 217 -28.11 8.28 -16.43
CA THR A 217 -28.86 7.17 -16.99
C THR A 217 -29.66 6.41 -15.92
N ALA A 218 -30.72 5.68 -16.30
CA ALA A 218 -31.43 4.77 -15.39
C ALA A 218 -30.49 3.75 -14.72
N ILE A 219 -29.34 3.45 -15.35
CA ILE A 219 -28.26 2.62 -14.85
C ILE A 219 -27.48 3.35 -13.74
N ALA A 220 -27.42 4.69 -13.74
CA ALA A 220 -26.77 5.45 -12.68
C ALA A 220 -27.53 5.34 -11.34
N VAL A 221 -28.85 5.25 -11.35
CA VAL A 221 -29.66 5.01 -10.14
C VAL A 221 -29.40 3.61 -9.60
N LEU A 222 -29.37 2.58 -10.47
CA LEU A 222 -29.00 1.22 -10.08
C LEU A 222 -27.56 1.15 -9.59
N ARG A 223 -26.67 1.99 -10.14
CA ARG A 223 -25.26 2.10 -9.69
C ARG A 223 -25.18 2.75 -8.31
N GLU A 224 -26.04 3.72 -8.00
CA GLU A 224 -26.06 4.39 -6.69
C GLU A 224 -26.49 3.41 -5.59
N GLU A 225 -27.66 2.74 -5.74
CA GLU A 225 -28.11 1.69 -4.82
C GLU A 225 -27.12 0.53 -4.73
N PHE A 226 -26.54 0.12 -5.86
CA PHE A 226 -25.52 -0.92 -5.91
C PHE A 226 -24.25 -0.46 -5.20
N SER A 227 -23.78 0.77 -5.42
CA SER A 227 -22.56 1.32 -4.81
C SER A 227 -22.67 1.42 -3.30
N GLU A 228 -23.79 1.94 -2.78
CA GLU A 228 -24.00 2.05 -1.35
C GLU A 228 -23.93 0.65 -0.71
N THR A 229 -24.75 -0.29 -1.19
CA THR A 229 -24.77 -1.66 -0.68
C THR A 229 -23.41 -2.37 -0.87
N PHE A 230 -22.76 -2.17 -2.01
CA PHE A 230 -21.49 -2.78 -2.34
C PHE A 230 -20.37 -2.27 -1.44
N ASN A 231 -20.32 -0.97 -1.20
CA ASN A 231 -19.31 -0.34 -0.36
C ASN A 231 -19.51 -0.63 1.14
N GLU A 232 -20.75 -0.66 1.61
CA GLU A 232 -21.07 -1.03 2.99
C GLU A 232 -20.69 -2.48 3.33
N THR A 233 -20.64 -3.29 2.31
CA THR A 233 -20.55 -4.73 2.35
C THR A 233 -19.17 -5.29 2.10
N LEU A 234 -18.40 -4.65 1.22
CA LEU A 234 -17.04 -5.02 0.87
C LEU A 234 -16.10 -3.95 1.40
N ASP A 235 -15.52 -4.22 2.56
CA ASP A 235 -14.57 -3.31 3.21
C ASP A 235 -13.18 -3.43 2.58
N TRP A 236 -12.66 -2.33 2.02
CA TRP A 236 -11.30 -2.21 1.51
C TRP A 236 -10.38 -1.41 2.46
N SER A 237 -10.87 -0.98 3.62
CA SER A 237 -10.05 -0.32 4.64
C SER A 237 -9.02 -1.28 5.24
N GLY A 238 -8.08 -0.73 6.03
CA GLY A 238 -7.04 -1.50 6.71
C GLY A 238 -5.76 -1.71 5.89
N HIS A 239 -4.84 -2.47 6.44
CA HIS A 239 -3.50 -2.67 5.89
C HIS A 239 -3.42 -4.03 5.18
N ARG A 240 -2.74 -4.12 4.02
CA ARG A 240 -2.61 -5.40 3.30
C ARG A 240 -1.50 -5.44 2.26
N LEU A 241 -1.08 -6.67 1.93
CA LEU A 241 -0.31 -7.00 0.74
C LEU A 241 -1.22 -7.64 -0.30
N GLY A 242 -1.15 -7.16 -1.54
CA GLY A 242 -1.94 -7.70 -2.65
C GLY A 242 -3.44 -7.44 -2.54
N GLY A 243 -4.25 -8.18 -3.30
CA GLY A 243 -5.68 -7.97 -3.40
C GLY A 243 -6.05 -6.66 -4.13
N TYR A 244 -6.99 -5.92 -3.56
CA TYR A 244 -7.49 -4.64 -4.07
C TYR A 244 -7.30 -3.53 -3.03
N CYS A 245 -7.20 -2.29 -3.50
CA CYS A 245 -6.99 -1.14 -2.64
C CYS A 245 -8.30 -0.48 -2.19
N ASN A 246 -8.22 0.25 -1.07
CA ASN A 246 -9.15 1.27 -0.69
C ASN A 246 -8.85 2.56 -1.47
N SER A 247 -9.86 3.27 -1.95
CA SER A 247 -9.72 4.59 -2.60
C SER A 247 -10.55 5.60 -1.82
N VAL A 248 -9.87 6.61 -1.25
CA VAL A 248 -10.53 7.72 -0.55
C VAL A 248 -10.91 8.82 -1.55
N GLN A 249 -10.15 8.92 -2.63
CA GLN A 249 -10.37 9.82 -3.77
C GLN A 249 -10.33 9.01 -5.07
N GLU A 250 -10.30 9.69 -6.22
CA GLU A 250 -10.13 9.02 -7.51
C GLU A 250 -8.84 8.19 -7.56
N ASP A 251 -8.88 7.07 -8.28
CA ASP A 251 -7.71 6.23 -8.51
C ASP A 251 -6.69 6.96 -9.39
N MET A 252 -5.52 7.27 -8.84
CA MET A 252 -4.47 8.01 -9.54
C MET A 252 -3.72 7.18 -10.59
N ARG A 253 -3.97 5.87 -10.70
CA ARG A 253 -3.31 5.03 -11.71
C ARG A 253 -3.62 5.50 -13.14
N GLY A 254 -4.83 5.99 -13.41
CA GLY A 254 -5.24 6.46 -14.73
C GLY A 254 -4.92 5.44 -15.84
N ASP A 255 -4.83 5.89 -17.09
CA ASP A 255 -4.53 4.99 -18.21
C ASP A 255 -3.08 4.49 -18.21
N LYS A 256 -2.13 5.29 -17.71
CA LYS A 256 -0.69 4.98 -17.74
C LYS A 256 -0.32 3.81 -16.83
N TYR A 257 -1.00 3.67 -15.71
CA TYR A 257 -0.70 2.69 -14.66
C TYR A 257 -1.87 1.73 -14.37
N ARG A 258 -2.84 1.67 -15.27
CA ARG A 258 -4.07 0.86 -15.11
C ARG A 258 -3.81 -0.65 -14.94
N ASP A 259 -2.66 -1.12 -15.42
CA ASP A 259 -2.22 -2.53 -15.32
C ASP A 259 -1.44 -2.83 -14.03
N TYR A 260 -1.26 -1.82 -13.15
CA TYR A 260 -0.58 -2.00 -11.89
C TYR A 260 -1.53 -2.61 -10.85
N ALA A 261 -1.03 -3.61 -10.13
CA ALA A 261 -1.72 -4.27 -9.02
C ALA A 261 -1.22 -3.73 -7.67
N LEU A 262 -2.05 -3.81 -6.65
CA LEU A 262 -1.67 -3.43 -5.29
C LEU A 262 -0.50 -4.29 -4.80
N LEU A 263 0.58 -3.65 -4.38
CA LEU A 263 1.72 -4.26 -3.72
C LEU A 263 1.58 -4.19 -2.20
N LEU A 264 1.34 -2.98 -1.66
CA LEU A 264 1.15 -2.72 -0.24
C LEU A 264 0.16 -1.58 -0.05
N GLN A 265 -0.75 -1.72 0.90
CA GLN A 265 -1.57 -0.66 1.45
C GLN A 265 -1.30 -0.50 2.94
N ILE A 266 -1.08 0.75 3.37
CA ILE A 266 -1.05 1.15 4.79
C ILE A 266 -2.11 2.23 4.97
N ASP A 267 -3.15 1.91 5.69
CA ASP A 267 -4.29 2.78 5.95
C ASP A 267 -4.06 3.62 7.21
N SER A 268 -4.89 4.63 7.43
CA SER A 268 -4.97 5.29 8.73
C SER A 268 -5.56 4.34 9.77
N ASP A 269 -4.88 4.25 10.91
CA ASP A 269 -5.25 3.41 12.04
C ASP A 269 -5.02 4.19 13.33
N ARG A 270 -6.09 4.79 13.85
CA ARG A 270 -6.02 5.64 15.04
C ARG A 270 -5.59 4.86 16.29
N GLU A 271 -5.93 3.60 16.38
CA GLU A 271 -5.60 2.76 17.55
C GLU A 271 -4.09 2.52 17.63
N ASN A 272 -3.43 2.36 16.48
CA ASN A 272 -1.99 2.17 16.36
C ASN A 272 -1.24 3.46 16.01
N GLY A 273 -1.92 4.61 16.03
CA GLY A 273 -1.32 5.93 15.81
C GLY A 273 -0.84 6.17 14.38
N VAL A 274 -1.43 5.52 13.38
CA VAL A 274 -1.15 5.74 11.96
C VAL A 274 -2.14 6.76 11.39
N MET A 275 -1.64 7.79 10.71
CA MET A 275 -2.48 8.83 10.15
C MET A 275 -1.89 9.41 8.86
N TRP A 276 -2.61 9.25 7.76
CA TRP A 276 -2.30 9.83 6.47
C TRP A 276 -3.20 11.04 6.21
N GLY A 277 -2.70 12.25 6.51
CA GLY A 277 -3.52 13.46 6.41
C GLY A 277 -4.76 13.38 7.31
N ASP A 278 -5.95 13.51 6.73
CA ASP A 278 -7.24 13.32 7.41
C ASP A 278 -7.86 11.98 7.00
N LEU A 279 -7.58 10.93 7.78
CA LEU A 279 -8.08 9.57 7.58
C LEU A 279 -7.77 8.96 6.19
N GLY A 280 -6.62 9.27 5.67
CA GLY A 280 -6.21 8.81 4.35
C GLY A 280 -5.55 7.44 4.32
N VAL A 281 -5.06 7.07 3.15
CA VAL A 281 -4.44 5.78 2.85
C VAL A 281 -3.20 5.95 1.98
N CYS A 282 -2.18 5.16 2.25
CA CYS A 282 -0.95 5.04 1.45
C CYS A 282 -0.97 3.75 0.65
N ARG A 283 -0.56 3.81 -0.62
CA ARG A 283 -0.58 2.67 -1.52
C ARG A 283 0.69 2.60 -2.36
N PHE A 284 1.19 1.39 -2.53
CA PHE A 284 2.23 1.06 -3.49
C PHE A 284 1.66 0.06 -4.50
N PHE A 285 1.89 0.32 -5.77
CA PHE A 285 1.44 -0.55 -6.85
C PHE A 285 2.62 -0.98 -7.71
N ILE A 286 2.51 -2.14 -8.35
CA ILE A 286 3.54 -2.71 -9.21
C ILE A 286 2.89 -3.45 -10.38
N ARG A 287 3.55 -3.50 -11.53
CA ARG A 287 3.10 -4.40 -12.60
C ARG A 287 3.25 -5.84 -12.19
N PRO A 288 2.25 -6.71 -12.40
CA PRO A 288 2.35 -8.13 -12.09
C PRO A 288 3.56 -8.82 -12.72
N HIS A 289 3.93 -8.41 -13.92
CA HIS A 289 5.14 -8.90 -14.59
C HIS A 289 6.42 -8.57 -13.80
N ASP A 290 6.55 -7.32 -13.31
CA ASP A 290 7.73 -6.86 -12.57
C ASP A 290 7.79 -7.50 -11.18
N LEU A 291 6.61 -7.69 -10.53
CA LEU A 291 6.49 -8.43 -9.26
C LEU A 291 7.01 -9.87 -9.38
N ARG A 292 6.57 -10.60 -10.43
CA ARG A 292 7.08 -11.97 -10.71
C ARG A 292 8.59 -12.03 -10.89
N ARG A 293 9.18 -11.00 -11.48
CA ARG A 293 10.63 -10.90 -11.70
C ARG A 293 11.38 -10.33 -10.50
N ARG A 294 10.69 -9.95 -9.43
CA ARG A 294 11.28 -9.28 -8.26
C ARG A 294 11.94 -7.94 -8.63
N ASP A 295 11.47 -7.29 -9.68
CA ASP A 295 11.94 -5.97 -10.11
C ASP A 295 11.06 -4.87 -9.50
N PHE A 296 11.49 -4.37 -8.36
CA PHE A 296 10.81 -3.30 -7.61
C PHE A 296 11.27 -1.88 -8.01
N SER A 297 12.00 -1.73 -9.12
CA SER A 297 12.53 -0.43 -9.58
C SER A 297 11.46 0.51 -10.15
N LYS A 298 10.28 -0.02 -10.50
CA LYS A 298 9.18 0.71 -11.15
C LYS A 298 7.88 0.65 -10.35
N VAL A 299 7.98 0.76 -9.04
CA VAL A 299 6.82 0.85 -8.17
C VAL A 299 6.17 2.22 -8.31
N PHE A 300 4.86 2.26 -8.34
CA PHE A 300 4.05 3.47 -8.24
C PHE A 300 3.71 3.68 -6.76
N TYR A 301 3.92 4.89 -6.26
CA TYR A 301 3.64 5.25 -4.88
C TYR A 301 2.73 6.47 -4.81
N GLU A 302 1.68 6.37 -4.01
CA GLU A 302 0.79 7.47 -3.69
C GLU A 302 0.24 7.38 -2.27
N TRP A 303 -0.30 8.49 -1.80
CA TRP A 303 -1.19 8.52 -0.65
C TRP A 303 -2.29 9.55 -0.88
N GLN A 304 -3.44 9.32 -0.27
CA GLN A 304 -4.63 10.15 -0.39
C GLN A 304 -5.21 10.42 1.00
N CYS A 305 -5.94 11.51 1.17
CA CYS A 305 -6.71 11.81 2.39
C CYS A 305 -8.06 12.42 2.02
N GLY A 306 -8.99 12.40 2.97
CA GLY A 306 -10.32 13.01 2.82
C GLY A 306 -10.26 14.54 2.80
#